data_cdf645868443d01c6fe21e3f05a0d3d3
#
_entry.id   cdf645868443d01c6fe21e3f05a0d3d3
#
_cell.length_a   1.000
_cell.length_b   1.000
_cell.length_c   1.000
_cell.angle_alpha   90.00
_cell.angle_beta   90.00
_cell.angle_gamma   90.00
#
_symmetry.space_group_name_H-M   'P 1'
#
loop_
_entity.id
_entity.type
_entity.pdbx_description
1 polymer ?
#
loop_
_entity_poly.entity_id
_entity_poly.type
_entity_poly.pdbx_seq_one_letter_code
_entity_poly.pdbx_strand_id
1 'polypeptide(L)'
;EEKIRLTIGTSKSPNNIYVYDMGSKELKKLTETLNPEINANDLVAAEVVRYPSFDGLEIPAINYKPLDASKRNKVPALVWVHGGPGGQSRTGYSSLIQYLVNHGYAILAVNNRGSSGYGKTFFKMDDLNHGDKDLKDCIWGKKWLQAQDYIDAENIGIIGGSYGGYMTMAAMTFTPDEFKVGVNIFGVTNWLRTLKS
;
A
#
# COMPACT_ATOMS: atom_id res chain seq x y z
N GLU A 1 10.48 -35.31 -19.24
CA GLU A 1 9.86 -34.03 -19.63
C GLU A 1 9.99 -33.07 -18.47
N GLU A 2 10.78 -32.01 -18.62
CA GLU A 2 10.94 -30.99 -17.58
C GLU A 2 9.77 -29.98 -17.64
N LYS A 3 9.04 -29.88 -16.51
CA LYS A 3 7.96 -28.91 -16.34
C LYS A 3 8.26 -27.98 -15.18
N ILE A 4 8.03 -26.68 -15.37
CA ILE A 4 8.23 -25.66 -14.35
C ILE A 4 6.87 -25.18 -13.86
N ARG A 5 6.65 -25.24 -12.55
CA ARG A 5 5.50 -24.59 -11.90
C ARG A 5 5.79 -23.11 -11.67
N LEU A 6 4.90 -22.26 -12.12
CA LEU A 6 4.96 -20.81 -11.92
C LEU A 6 3.74 -20.34 -11.12
N THR A 7 3.95 -19.33 -10.29
CA THR A 7 2.87 -18.60 -9.63
C THR A 7 2.88 -17.18 -10.18
N ILE A 8 1.82 -16.80 -10.90
CA ILE A 8 1.75 -15.52 -11.61
C ILE A 8 0.48 -14.78 -11.17
N GLY A 9 0.65 -13.54 -10.78
CA GLY A 9 -0.43 -12.61 -10.45
C GLY A 9 -0.04 -11.18 -10.84
N THR A 10 -1.00 -10.28 -10.78
CA THR A 10 -0.83 -8.84 -11.04
C THR A 10 -1.61 -8.06 -9.99
N SER A 11 -1.62 -6.74 -10.06
CA SER A 11 -2.50 -5.92 -9.21
C SER A 11 -3.99 -6.15 -9.48
N LYS A 12 -4.33 -6.63 -10.68
CA LYS A 12 -5.71 -6.90 -11.13
C LYS A 12 -6.09 -8.38 -11.13
N SER A 13 -5.17 -9.27 -10.79
CA SER A 13 -5.40 -10.72 -10.78
C SER A 13 -4.70 -11.34 -9.58
N PRO A 14 -5.42 -12.07 -8.73
CA PRO A 14 -4.79 -12.89 -7.70
C PRO A 14 -3.81 -13.89 -8.31
N ASN A 15 -2.92 -14.42 -7.48
CA ASN A 15 -1.95 -15.41 -7.91
C ASN A 15 -2.64 -16.66 -8.44
N ASN A 16 -2.30 -17.06 -9.65
CA ASN A 16 -2.71 -18.33 -10.26
C ASN A 16 -1.50 -19.24 -10.47
N ILE A 17 -1.76 -20.54 -10.49
CA ILE A 17 -0.75 -21.56 -10.78
C ILE A 17 -0.74 -21.83 -12.28
N TYR A 18 0.47 -21.83 -12.83
CA TYR A 18 0.74 -22.18 -14.22
C TYR A 18 1.78 -23.30 -14.28
N VAL A 19 1.74 -24.07 -15.34
CA VAL A 19 2.81 -25.01 -15.70
C VAL A 19 3.35 -24.65 -17.07
N TYR A 20 4.65 -24.44 -17.11
CA TYR A 20 5.40 -24.26 -18.35
C TYR A 20 6.09 -25.56 -18.73
N ASP A 21 5.79 -26.08 -19.90
CA ASP A 21 6.43 -27.27 -20.47
C ASP A 21 7.65 -26.86 -21.29
N MET A 22 8.84 -27.30 -20.86
CA MET A 22 10.12 -26.95 -21.50
C MET A 22 10.28 -27.55 -22.90
N GLY A 23 9.62 -28.70 -23.15
CA GLY A 23 9.67 -29.40 -24.44
C GLY A 23 8.76 -28.75 -25.49
N SER A 24 7.50 -28.55 -25.17
CA SER A 24 6.54 -27.92 -26.09
C SER A 24 6.59 -26.39 -26.07
N LYS A 25 7.23 -25.79 -25.04
CA LYS A 25 7.27 -24.32 -24.78
C LYS A 25 5.87 -23.72 -24.53
N GLU A 26 4.93 -24.52 -24.08
CA GLU A 26 3.57 -24.09 -23.79
C GLU A 26 3.42 -23.70 -22.32
N LEU A 27 2.69 -22.62 -22.07
CA LEU A 27 2.27 -22.19 -20.73
C LEU A 27 0.79 -22.49 -20.54
N LYS A 28 0.50 -23.38 -19.58
CA LYS A 28 -0.88 -23.74 -19.22
C LYS A 28 -1.27 -23.18 -17.86
N LYS A 29 -2.35 -22.39 -17.80
CA LYS A 29 -2.99 -21.97 -16.55
C LYS A 29 -3.74 -23.14 -15.92
N LEU A 30 -3.51 -23.41 -14.62
CA LEU A 30 -4.15 -24.51 -13.90
C LEU A 30 -5.25 -24.05 -12.94
N THR A 31 -5.22 -22.79 -12.47
CA THR A 31 -6.18 -22.29 -11.50
C THR A 31 -6.83 -21.00 -11.98
N GLU A 32 -8.06 -20.74 -11.51
CA GLU A 32 -8.75 -19.46 -11.63
C GLU A 32 -9.15 -19.03 -10.22
N THR A 33 -8.40 -18.07 -9.64
CA THR A 33 -8.51 -17.71 -8.22
C THR A 33 -9.25 -16.41 -7.98
N LEU A 34 -9.55 -15.64 -9.03
CA LEU A 34 -10.44 -14.49 -8.90
C LEU A 34 -11.87 -15.00 -8.67
N ASN A 35 -12.54 -14.41 -7.66
CA ASN A 35 -13.96 -14.69 -7.46
C ASN A 35 -14.74 -14.40 -8.74
N PRO A 36 -15.51 -15.36 -9.30
CA PRO A 36 -16.23 -15.20 -10.56
C PRO A 36 -17.29 -14.07 -10.54
N GLU A 37 -17.73 -13.64 -9.35
CA GLU A 37 -18.65 -12.51 -9.20
C GLU A 37 -17.96 -11.14 -9.38
N ILE A 38 -16.62 -11.11 -9.37
CA ILE A 38 -15.85 -9.86 -9.56
C ILE A 38 -15.60 -9.66 -11.06
N ASN A 39 -16.09 -8.55 -11.58
CA ASN A 39 -15.73 -8.14 -12.94
C ASN A 39 -14.29 -7.59 -12.97
N ALA A 40 -13.39 -8.26 -13.67
CA ALA A 40 -11.98 -7.87 -13.76
C ALA A 40 -11.78 -6.47 -14.40
N ASN A 41 -12.75 -5.94 -15.13
CA ASN A 41 -12.70 -4.59 -15.71
C ASN A 41 -12.88 -3.50 -14.65
N ASP A 42 -13.47 -3.81 -13.50
CA ASP A 42 -13.65 -2.88 -12.39
C ASP A 42 -12.39 -2.77 -11.51
N LEU A 43 -11.42 -3.67 -11.71
CA LEU A 43 -10.17 -3.66 -10.97
C LEU A 43 -9.18 -2.66 -11.55
N VAL A 44 -8.44 -1.96 -10.67
CA VAL A 44 -7.45 -0.95 -11.06
C VAL A 44 -6.02 -1.49 -11.06
N ALA A 45 -5.20 -0.94 -11.95
CA ALA A 45 -3.78 -1.23 -11.95
C ALA A 45 -3.05 -0.46 -10.83
N ALA A 46 -2.02 -1.09 -10.27
CA ALA A 46 -1.08 -0.45 -9.36
C ALA A 46 -0.05 0.38 -10.16
N GLU A 47 0.17 1.61 -9.75
CA GLU A 47 1.19 2.49 -10.33
C GLU A 47 2.29 2.75 -9.28
N VAL A 48 3.54 2.45 -9.64
CA VAL A 48 4.69 2.76 -8.77
C VAL A 48 5.03 4.24 -8.92
N VAL A 49 4.99 4.95 -7.81
CA VAL A 49 5.31 6.38 -7.72
C VAL A 49 6.42 6.64 -6.72
N ARG A 50 7.01 7.83 -6.76
CA ARG A 50 7.99 8.31 -5.80
C ARG A 50 7.71 9.77 -5.48
N TYR A 51 7.98 10.16 -4.25
CA TYR A 51 7.86 11.55 -3.84
C TYR A 51 8.95 11.92 -2.82
N PRO A 52 9.40 13.18 -2.80
CA PRO A 52 10.34 13.64 -1.79
C PRO A 52 9.67 13.77 -0.43
N SER A 53 10.31 13.27 0.62
CA SER A 53 9.92 13.48 2.01
C SER A 53 10.40 14.83 2.54
N PHE A 54 10.19 15.10 3.83
CA PHE A 54 10.53 16.37 4.51
C PHE A 54 12.02 16.74 4.45
N ASP A 55 12.88 15.76 4.27
CA ASP A 55 14.33 15.90 4.21
C ASP A 55 14.92 15.63 2.82
N GLY A 56 14.05 15.53 1.80
CA GLY A 56 14.44 15.27 0.41
C GLY A 56 14.68 13.80 0.07
N LEU A 57 14.53 12.87 1.04
CA LEU A 57 14.61 11.44 0.77
C LEU A 57 13.46 11.03 -0.16
N GLU A 58 13.77 10.35 -1.26
CA GLU A 58 12.75 9.78 -2.14
C GLU A 58 12.07 8.57 -1.50
N ILE A 59 10.75 8.68 -1.28
CA ILE A 59 9.91 7.64 -0.72
C ILE A 59 9.17 6.92 -1.84
N PRO A 60 9.38 5.60 -2.00
CA PRO A 60 8.60 4.78 -2.94
C PRO A 60 7.18 4.57 -2.41
N ALA A 61 6.21 4.57 -3.29
CA ALA A 61 4.83 4.24 -2.96
C ALA A 61 4.12 3.60 -4.15
N ILE A 62 2.95 3.05 -3.90
CA ILE A 62 2.09 2.48 -4.92
C ILE A 62 0.77 3.24 -4.89
N ASN A 63 0.44 3.84 -6.01
CA ASN A 63 -0.80 4.58 -6.21
C ASN A 63 -1.85 3.69 -6.88
N TYR A 64 -3.06 3.71 -6.33
CA TYR A 64 -4.25 3.08 -6.91
C TYR A 64 -5.31 4.16 -7.09
N LYS A 65 -5.61 4.46 -8.34
CA LYS A 65 -6.57 5.50 -8.72
C LYS A 65 -7.90 4.87 -9.13
N PRO A 66 -9.05 5.27 -8.55
CA PRO A 66 -10.37 4.86 -9.03
C PRO A 66 -10.56 5.17 -10.52
N LEU A 67 -11.29 4.31 -11.24
CA LEU A 67 -11.46 4.41 -12.69
C LEU A 67 -12.16 5.70 -13.11
N ASP A 68 -13.08 6.19 -12.31
CA ASP A 68 -13.87 7.40 -12.53
C ASP A 68 -13.23 8.68 -11.97
N ALA A 69 -12.15 8.54 -11.18
CA ALA A 69 -11.46 9.68 -10.58
C ALA A 69 -10.82 10.58 -11.64
N SER A 70 -11.12 11.86 -11.58
CA SER A 70 -10.65 12.86 -12.54
C SER A 70 -10.67 14.27 -11.93
N LYS A 71 -10.12 15.24 -12.63
CA LYS A 71 -10.19 16.66 -12.23
C LYS A 71 -11.62 17.16 -12.00
N ARG A 72 -12.61 16.58 -12.70
CA ARG A 72 -14.03 16.94 -12.57
C ARG A 72 -14.76 16.08 -11.55
N ASN A 73 -14.21 14.93 -11.20
CA ASN A 73 -14.73 13.99 -10.21
C ASN A 73 -13.63 13.65 -9.22
N LYS A 74 -13.39 14.56 -8.27
CA LYS A 74 -12.38 14.38 -7.24
C LYS A 74 -12.85 13.37 -6.20
N VAL A 75 -11.92 12.52 -5.75
CA VAL A 75 -12.21 11.44 -4.82
C VAL A 75 -11.43 11.60 -3.52
N PRO A 76 -11.96 11.13 -2.37
CA PRO A 76 -11.20 11.02 -1.13
C PRO A 76 -10.05 10.02 -1.31
N ALA A 77 -9.05 10.11 -0.42
CA ALA A 77 -7.90 9.22 -0.47
C ALA A 77 -7.54 8.64 0.90
N LEU A 78 -6.81 7.53 0.88
CA LEU A 78 -6.24 6.91 2.06
C LEU A 78 -4.74 6.69 1.86
N VAL A 79 -3.95 7.15 2.82
CA VAL A 79 -2.56 6.72 2.97
C VAL A 79 -2.57 5.35 3.64
N TRP A 80 -2.12 4.34 2.93
CA TRP A 80 -2.03 2.95 3.40
C TRP A 80 -0.64 2.68 3.95
N VAL A 81 -0.55 2.26 5.21
CA VAL A 81 0.70 1.96 5.88
C VAL A 81 0.79 0.46 6.17
N HIS A 82 1.83 -0.18 5.64
CA HIS A 82 2.06 -1.61 5.85
C HIS A 82 2.53 -1.93 7.27
N GLY A 83 2.44 -3.19 7.65
CA GLY A 83 2.98 -3.70 8.92
C GLY A 83 4.49 -3.94 8.89
N GLY A 84 5.03 -4.36 10.01
CA GLY A 84 6.44 -4.68 10.14
C GLY A 84 7.04 -4.14 11.45
N PRO A 85 7.85 -3.05 11.45
CA PRO A 85 8.04 -1.96 10.48
C PRO A 85 8.71 -2.36 9.16
N GLY A 86 9.58 -3.36 9.14
CA GLY A 86 10.33 -3.79 7.96
C GLY A 86 9.54 -4.54 6.90
N GLY A 87 8.21 -4.33 6.80
CA GLY A 87 7.39 -4.84 5.70
C GLY A 87 7.63 -4.12 4.38
N GLN A 88 6.75 -4.35 3.41
CA GLN A 88 6.76 -3.69 2.10
C GLN A 88 5.38 -3.76 1.45
N SER A 89 4.87 -2.64 0.96
CA SER A 89 3.77 -2.61 0.00
C SER A 89 4.27 -3.01 -1.38
N ARG A 90 3.58 -3.93 -2.04
CA ARG A 90 3.94 -4.47 -3.37
C ARG A 90 2.76 -4.33 -4.33
N THR A 91 3.05 -4.38 -5.63
CA THR A 91 2.06 -4.22 -6.70
C THR A 91 1.16 -5.46 -6.91
N GLY A 92 1.18 -6.43 -6.00
CA GLY A 92 0.31 -7.62 -6.07
C GLY A 92 -1.17 -7.31 -5.83
N TYR A 93 -2.03 -8.28 -6.11
CA TYR A 93 -3.46 -8.19 -5.84
C TYR A 93 -3.73 -8.09 -4.34
N SER A 94 -4.55 -7.13 -3.96
CA SER A 94 -5.12 -7.00 -2.61
C SER A 94 -6.62 -6.77 -2.73
N SER A 95 -7.41 -7.72 -2.23
CA SER A 95 -8.87 -7.62 -2.26
C SER A 95 -9.38 -6.39 -1.51
N LEU A 96 -8.78 -6.07 -0.36
CA LEU A 96 -9.18 -4.91 0.43
C LEU A 96 -8.85 -3.59 -0.27
N ILE A 97 -7.67 -3.47 -0.90
CA ILE A 97 -7.32 -2.26 -1.67
C ILE A 97 -8.27 -2.13 -2.86
N GLN A 98 -8.50 -3.20 -3.63
CA GLN A 98 -9.43 -3.17 -4.78
C GLN A 98 -10.85 -2.83 -4.33
N TYR A 99 -11.31 -3.37 -3.20
CA TYR A 99 -12.61 -3.03 -2.62
C TYR A 99 -12.72 -1.53 -2.30
N LEU A 100 -11.74 -0.96 -1.59
CA LEU A 100 -11.74 0.46 -1.24
C LEU A 100 -11.70 1.36 -2.48
N VAL A 101 -10.88 1.00 -3.47
CA VAL A 101 -10.77 1.76 -4.72
C VAL A 101 -12.07 1.70 -5.51
N ASN A 102 -12.73 0.55 -5.55
CA ASN A 102 -14.03 0.38 -6.21
C ASN A 102 -15.15 1.16 -5.50
N HIS A 103 -14.96 1.46 -4.20
CA HIS A 103 -15.84 2.34 -3.41
C HIS A 103 -15.44 3.83 -3.49
N GLY A 104 -14.59 4.19 -4.43
CA GLY A 104 -14.25 5.59 -4.73
C GLY A 104 -13.12 6.19 -3.90
N TYR A 105 -12.31 5.39 -3.19
CA TYR A 105 -11.13 5.88 -2.46
C TYR A 105 -9.87 5.68 -3.29
N ALA A 106 -9.10 6.74 -3.55
CA ALA A 106 -7.74 6.56 -4.02
C ALA A 106 -6.85 6.05 -2.87
N ILE A 107 -5.91 5.16 -3.18
CA ILE A 107 -5.01 4.58 -2.17
C ILE A 107 -3.57 4.88 -2.54
N LEU A 108 -2.82 5.44 -1.60
CA LEU A 108 -1.36 5.55 -1.67
C LEU A 108 -0.74 4.59 -0.65
N ALA A 109 -0.27 3.44 -1.11
CA ALA A 109 0.41 2.46 -0.27
C ALA A 109 1.91 2.84 -0.16
N VAL A 110 2.26 3.45 0.96
CA VAL A 110 3.58 4.04 1.21
C VAL A 110 4.58 2.96 1.61
N ASN A 111 5.79 3.03 1.07
CA ASN A 111 6.97 2.34 1.57
C ASN A 111 7.87 3.36 2.28
N ASN A 112 7.46 3.76 3.49
CA ASN A 112 8.22 4.69 4.33
C ASN A 112 9.63 4.17 4.61
N ARG A 113 10.54 5.05 5.02
CA ARG A 113 11.87 4.61 5.52
C ARG A 113 11.69 3.50 6.57
N GLY A 114 12.59 2.52 6.57
CA GLY A 114 12.43 1.28 7.33
C GLY A 114 11.83 0.12 6.52
N SER A 115 11.19 0.38 5.38
CA SER A 115 10.64 -0.68 4.52
C SER A 115 11.73 -1.54 3.91
N SER A 116 11.43 -2.85 3.78
CA SER A 116 12.31 -3.80 3.07
C SER A 116 12.28 -3.60 1.54
N GLY A 117 13.24 -4.20 0.85
CA GLY A 117 13.30 -4.19 -0.63
C GLY A 117 14.06 -3.02 -1.24
N TYR A 118 14.50 -2.03 -0.44
CA TYR A 118 15.19 -0.82 -0.89
C TYR A 118 16.63 -0.71 -0.39
N GLY A 119 17.20 -1.83 0.07
CA GLY A 119 18.55 -1.94 0.58
C GLY A 119 18.68 -1.70 2.08
N LYS A 120 19.81 -2.14 2.65
CA LYS A 120 20.07 -2.12 4.10
C LYS A 120 20.05 -0.73 4.71
N THR A 121 20.55 0.27 3.98
CA THR A 121 20.57 1.66 4.46
C THR A 121 19.15 2.17 4.66
N PHE A 122 18.28 2.03 3.66
CA PHE A 122 16.88 2.44 3.74
C PHE A 122 16.12 1.68 4.85
N PHE A 123 16.35 0.37 4.94
CA PHE A 123 15.75 -0.51 5.95
C PHE A 123 16.07 -0.09 7.39
N LYS A 124 17.26 0.45 7.64
CA LYS A 124 17.69 0.88 8.99
C LYS A 124 17.36 2.33 9.33
N MET A 125 16.73 3.07 8.44
CA MET A 125 16.48 4.51 8.66
C MET A 125 15.42 4.80 9.71
N ASP A 126 14.60 3.83 10.09
CA ASP A 126 13.61 3.95 11.18
C ASP A 126 14.09 3.37 12.51
N ASP A 127 15.26 2.71 12.56
CA ASP A 127 15.84 2.19 13.78
C ASP A 127 15.89 3.31 14.84
N LEU A 128 15.29 3.07 16.02
CA LEU A 128 15.17 4.01 17.15
C LEU A 128 14.40 5.31 16.85
N ASN A 129 13.66 5.37 15.73
CA ASN A 129 12.91 6.56 15.28
C ASN A 129 11.46 6.21 14.86
N HIS A 130 10.90 5.11 15.39
CA HIS A 130 9.56 4.67 15.07
C HIS A 130 8.50 5.69 15.49
N GLY A 131 7.60 6.04 14.56
CA GLY A 131 6.54 7.03 14.77
C GLY A 131 6.99 8.49 14.68
N ASP A 132 8.20 8.75 14.19
CA ASP A 132 8.72 10.10 13.93
C ASP A 132 9.01 10.30 12.43
N LYS A 133 10.18 9.87 11.94
CA LYS A 133 10.60 10.10 10.55
C LYS A 133 9.80 9.29 9.55
N ASP A 134 9.49 8.06 9.89
CA ASP A 134 8.62 7.17 9.10
C ASP A 134 7.18 7.68 9.03
N LEU A 135 6.66 8.29 10.12
CA LEU A 135 5.38 8.97 10.12
C LEU A 135 5.40 10.22 9.23
N LYS A 136 6.48 11.00 9.27
CA LYS A 136 6.65 12.15 8.38
C LYS A 136 6.63 11.74 6.91
N ASP A 137 7.21 10.60 6.56
CA ASP A 137 7.10 10.07 5.18
C ASP A 137 5.64 9.84 4.75
N CYS A 138 4.81 9.32 5.64
CA CYS A 138 3.37 9.15 5.39
C CYS A 138 2.65 10.50 5.25
N ILE A 139 3.00 11.50 6.05
CA ILE A 139 2.46 12.88 5.94
C ILE A 139 2.86 13.50 4.60
N TRP A 140 4.10 13.31 4.14
CA TRP A 140 4.52 13.77 2.81
C TRP A 140 3.82 13.01 1.68
N GLY A 141 3.47 11.74 1.89
CA GLY A 141 2.59 10.99 1.00
C GLY A 141 1.19 11.61 0.88
N LYS A 142 0.61 12.09 2.00
CA LYS A 142 -0.62 12.89 1.96
C LYS A 142 -0.43 14.16 1.11
N LYS A 143 0.67 14.90 1.29
CA LYS A 143 0.95 16.11 0.51
C LYS A 143 1.09 15.79 -0.98
N TRP A 144 1.70 14.66 -1.33
CA TRP A 144 1.76 14.19 -2.71
C TRP A 144 0.35 13.92 -3.27
N LEU A 145 -0.53 13.27 -2.50
CA LEU A 145 -1.94 13.08 -2.89
C LEU A 145 -2.66 14.40 -3.10
N GLN A 146 -2.49 15.37 -2.20
CA GLN A 146 -3.10 16.70 -2.29
C GLN A 146 -2.71 17.45 -3.59
N ALA A 147 -1.54 17.16 -4.14
CA ALA A 147 -1.07 17.75 -5.40
C ALA A 147 -1.67 17.08 -6.65
N GLN A 148 -2.37 15.94 -6.52
CA GLN A 148 -3.01 15.27 -7.65
C GLN A 148 -4.34 15.96 -7.98
N ASP A 149 -4.60 16.19 -9.25
CA ASP A 149 -5.78 16.94 -9.71
C ASP A 149 -7.11 16.19 -9.50
N TYR A 150 -7.05 14.86 -9.32
CA TYR A 150 -8.20 13.99 -9.07
C TYR A 150 -8.50 13.73 -7.59
N ILE A 151 -7.70 14.28 -6.66
CA ILE A 151 -7.89 14.06 -5.21
C ILE A 151 -8.69 15.22 -4.59
N ASP A 152 -9.63 14.86 -3.72
CA ASP A 152 -10.23 15.78 -2.76
C ASP A 152 -9.26 15.99 -1.59
N ALA A 153 -8.53 17.09 -1.64
CA ALA A 153 -7.44 17.41 -0.71
C ALA A 153 -7.86 17.52 0.76
N GLU A 154 -9.15 17.80 1.03
CA GLU A 154 -9.70 17.95 2.38
C GLU A 154 -10.11 16.60 3.00
N ASN A 155 -10.26 15.55 2.18
CA ASN A 155 -10.77 14.27 2.60
C ASN A 155 -9.72 13.16 2.40
N ILE A 156 -8.62 13.24 3.16
CA ILE A 156 -7.54 12.25 3.15
C ILE A 156 -7.42 11.64 4.54
N GLY A 157 -7.54 10.31 4.61
CA GLY A 157 -7.35 9.51 5.82
C GLY A 157 -6.07 8.70 5.81
N ILE A 158 -5.81 8.02 6.94
CA ILE A 158 -4.70 7.07 7.08
C ILE A 158 -5.24 5.73 7.59
N ILE A 159 -4.74 4.63 7.03
CA ILE A 159 -5.16 3.28 7.38
C ILE A 159 -3.94 2.36 7.46
N GLY A 160 -3.90 1.50 8.46
CA GLY A 160 -2.82 0.53 8.57
C GLY A 160 -3.11 -0.60 9.55
N GLY A 161 -2.42 -1.71 9.35
CA GLY A 161 -2.48 -2.89 10.20
C GLY A 161 -1.17 -3.16 10.95
N SER A 162 -1.24 -3.77 12.14
CA SER A 162 -0.07 -4.10 12.95
C SER A 162 0.80 -2.87 13.23
N TYR A 163 2.05 -2.81 12.77
CA TYR A 163 2.87 -1.61 12.85
C TYR A 163 2.23 -0.42 12.10
N GLY A 164 1.61 -0.65 10.93
CA GLY A 164 0.86 0.39 10.23
C GLY A 164 -0.33 0.92 11.05
N GLY A 165 -0.93 0.08 11.89
CA GLY A 165 -1.95 0.50 12.86
C GLY A 165 -1.37 1.37 13.97
N TYR A 166 -0.15 1.07 14.47
CA TYR A 166 0.59 1.97 15.34
C TYR A 166 0.83 3.34 14.67
N MET A 167 1.30 3.35 13.43
CA MET A 167 1.52 4.57 12.66
C MET A 167 0.23 5.39 12.48
N THR A 168 -0.90 4.71 12.25
CA THR A 168 -2.21 5.35 12.19
C THR A 168 -2.55 6.04 13.52
N MET A 169 -2.36 5.36 14.66
CA MET A 169 -2.61 5.95 15.98
C MET A 169 -1.61 7.06 16.31
N ALA A 170 -0.34 6.89 15.92
CA ALA A 170 0.68 7.93 16.07
C ALA A 170 0.30 9.21 15.29
N ALA A 171 -0.18 9.05 14.04
CA ALA A 171 -0.68 10.16 13.24
C ALA A 171 -1.82 10.90 13.93
N MET A 172 -2.84 10.18 14.39
CA MET A 172 -4.02 10.76 15.05
C MET A 172 -3.71 11.38 16.43
N THR A 173 -2.60 11.00 17.05
CA THR A 173 -2.22 11.47 18.40
C THR A 173 -1.17 12.58 18.35
N PHE A 174 -0.12 12.40 17.54
CA PHE A 174 1.01 13.34 17.49
C PHE A 174 0.83 14.43 16.46
N THR A 175 0.03 14.18 15.42
CA THR A 175 -0.26 15.11 14.33
C THR A 175 -1.76 15.10 13.99
N PRO A 176 -2.65 15.43 14.96
CA PRO A 176 -4.10 15.21 14.85
C PRO A 176 -4.76 15.99 13.70
N ASP A 177 -4.15 17.09 13.26
CA ASP A 177 -4.67 17.93 12.19
C ASP A 177 -4.28 17.46 10.78
N GLU A 178 -3.41 16.44 10.68
CA GLU A 178 -2.91 16.01 9.39
C GLU A 178 -3.92 15.14 8.62
N PHE A 179 -4.63 14.24 9.26
CA PHE A 179 -5.55 13.33 8.60
C PHE A 179 -6.97 13.49 9.09
N LYS A 180 -7.93 13.40 8.17
CA LYS A 180 -9.36 13.52 8.47
C LYS A 180 -9.89 12.37 9.32
N VAL A 181 -9.34 11.17 9.13
CA VAL A 181 -9.74 9.94 9.80
C VAL A 181 -8.57 8.95 9.85
N GLY A 182 -8.50 8.15 10.91
CA GLY A 182 -7.56 7.05 11.03
C GLY A 182 -8.29 5.72 11.21
N VAL A 183 -7.92 4.70 10.42
CA VAL A 183 -8.44 3.33 10.56
C VAL A 183 -7.33 2.42 11.06
N ASN A 184 -7.39 2.07 12.34
CA ASN A 184 -6.43 1.19 12.99
C ASN A 184 -6.91 -0.26 12.91
N ILE A 185 -6.14 -1.12 12.25
CA ILE A 185 -6.41 -2.54 12.15
C ILE A 185 -5.41 -3.29 13.05
N PHE A 186 -5.86 -3.69 14.25
CA PHE A 186 -5.07 -4.40 15.28
C PHE A 186 -3.62 -3.87 15.46
N GLY A 187 -3.50 -2.55 15.56
CA GLY A 187 -2.20 -1.88 15.72
C GLY A 187 -1.56 -2.10 17.08
N VAL A 188 -0.23 -2.02 17.12
CA VAL A 188 0.55 -2.04 18.36
C VAL A 188 0.42 -0.67 19.06
N THR A 189 -0.56 -0.54 19.94
CA THR A 189 -0.84 0.73 20.65
C THR A 189 -0.18 0.85 22.03
N ASN A 190 0.45 -0.22 22.51
CA ASN A 190 1.18 -0.23 23.78
C ASN A 190 2.50 -1.01 23.66
N TRP A 191 3.56 -0.29 23.36
CA TRP A 191 4.90 -0.85 23.20
C TRP A 191 5.43 -1.54 24.46
N LEU A 192 5.15 -0.99 25.66
CA LEU A 192 5.61 -1.58 26.92
C LEU A 192 5.02 -2.98 27.13
N ARG A 193 3.75 -3.18 26.77
CA ARG A 193 3.12 -4.49 26.83
C ARG A 193 3.70 -5.43 25.79
N THR A 194 3.88 -4.96 24.57
CA THR A 194 4.40 -5.77 23.46
C THR A 194 5.83 -6.24 23.69
N LEU A 195 6.69 -5.39 24.30
CA LEU A 195 8.07 -5.75 24.57
C LEU A 195 8.25 -6.65 25.82
N LYS A 196 7.21 -6.76 26.67
CA LYS A 196 7.23 -7.60 27.90
C LYS A 196 6.52 -8.94 27.71
N SER A 197 5.83 -9.14 26.59
CA SER A 197 5.15 -10.39 26.23
C SER A 197 6.08 -11.31 25.41
#